data_54dbb8247932d1018920cc623e112d3e
#
_entry.id   54dbb8247932d1018920cc623e112d3e
#
_cell.length_a   1.000
_cell.length_b   1.000
_cell.length_c   1.000
_cell.angle_alpha   90.00
_cell.angle_beta   90.00
_cell.angle_gamma   90.00
#
_symmetry.space_group_name_H-M   'P 1'
#
loop_
_entity.id
_entity.type
_entity.pdbx_description
1 polymer ?
#
loop_
_entity_poly.entity_id
_entity_poly.type
_entity_poly.pdbx_seq_one_letter_code
_entity_poly.pdbx_strand_id
1 'polypeptide(L)'
;MEYLTENSTTPIVCALIAAVLCVLIWKSNRERFWRNGIFVMLGLAGCFWLVDVLVESDREHLQATAAKIVAEADQRKLPTFIASIDTGYRGYCSKKKNFINQAQDKIQSELFKSVALKGCTITFREDNTALMKLVVQVGVRGALTGRGVTVSIDLHWKKFADGGWRIYF
;
A
#
# COMPACT_ATOMS: atom_id res chain seq x y z
N MET A 1 1.74 -6.49 -17.26
CA MET A 1 1.87 -7.53 -16.20
C MET A 1 1.28 -7.12 -14.84
N GLU A 2 0.92 -5.87 -14.64
CA GLU A 2 0.38 -5.34 -13.36
C GLU A 2 -0.99 -5.92 -12.95
N TYR A 3 -1.84 -6.30 -13.91
CA TYR A 3 -3.18 -6.83 -13.60
C TYR A 3 -3.19 -8.16 -12.83
N LEU A 4 -2.12 -8.96 -12.93
CA LEU A 4 -2.03 -10.27 -12.26
C LEU A 4 -1.56 -10.15 -10.80
N THR A 5 -0.86 -9.08 -10.43
CA THR A 5 -0.35 -8.87 -9.07
C THR A 5 -1.30 -8.07 -8.18
N GLU A 6 -2.15 -7.21 -8.76
CA GLU A 6 -3.12 -6.43 -7.99
C GLU A 6 -4.38 -7.24 -7.56
N ASN A 7 -4.65 -8.37 -8.20
CA ASN A 7 -5.82 -9.23 -7.90
C ASN A 7 -5.44 -10.71 -7.90
N SER A 8 -4.43 -11.08 -7.11
CA SER A 8 -3.94 -12.45 -6.98
C SER A 8 -5.01 -13.45 -6.51
N THR A 9 -6.05 -12.98 -5.83
CA THR A 9 -7.20 -13.80 -5.44
C THR A 9 -7.98 -14.34 -6.66
N THR A 10 -8.07 -13.60 -7.76
CA THR A 10 -8.82 -14.01 -8.95
C THR A 10 -8.25 -15.27 -9.60
N PRO A 11 -6.94 -15.39 -9.91
CA PRO A 11 -6.38 -16.61 -10.49
C PRO A 11 -6.45 -17.81 -9.56
N ILE A 12 -6.32 -17.60 -8.24
CA ILE A 12 -6.47 -18.67 -7.23
C ILE A 12 -7.90 -19.21 -7.25
N VAL A 13 -8.90 -18.34 -7.23
CA VAL A 13 -10.31 -18.74 -7.29
C VAL A 13 -10.62 -19.47 -8.60
N CYS A 14 -10.13 -18.98 -9.74
CA CYS A 14 -10.30 -19.67 -11.03
C CYS A 14 -9.66 -21.07 -11.04
N ALA A 15 -8.45 -21.22 -10.48
CA ALA A 15 -7.78 -22.51 -10.39
C ALA A 15 -8.54 -23.49 -9.48
N LEU A 16 -9.09 -23.02 -8.35
CA LEU A 16 -9.93 -23.84 -7.46
C LEU A 16 -11.24 -24.27 -8.12
N ILE A 17 -11.93 -23.37 -8.83
CA ILE A 17 -13.14 -23.72 -9.59
C ILE A 17 -12.81 -24.76 -10.65
N ALA A 18 -11.71 -24.60 -11.41
CA ALA A 18 -11.26 -25.58 -12.40
C ALA A 18 -10.95 -26.95 -11.75
N ALA A 19 -10.32 -26.97 -10.57
CA ALA A 19 -10.07 -28.19 -9.84
C ALA A 19 -11.37 -28.91 -9.45
N VAL A 20 -12.38 -28.16 -8.95
CA VAL A 20 -13.71 -28.72 -8.62
C VAL A 20 -14.39 -29.32 -9.87
N LEU A 21 -14.35 -28.61 -11.00
CA LEU A 21 -14.88 -29.14 -12.27
C LEU A 21 -14.17 -30.42 -12.70
N CYS A 22 -12.85 -30.49 -12.58
CA CYS A 22 -12.09 -31.70 -12.85
C CYS A 22 -12.51 -32.88 -11.95
N VAL A 23 -12.79 -32.63 -10.67
CA VAL A 23 -13.32 -33.65 -9.74
C VAL A 23 -14.68 -34.16 -10.18
N LEU A 24 -15.60 -33.28 -10.57
CA LEU A 24 -16.94 -33.66 -11.01
C LEU A 24 -16.89 -34.50 -12.29
N ILE A 25 -16.06 -34.11 -13.26
CA ILE A 25 -15.89 -34.87 -14.51
C ILE A 25 -15.20 -36.21 -14.25
N TRP A 26 -14.19 -36.25 -13.39
CA TRP A 26 -13.53 -37.51 -12.99
C TRP A 26 -14.49 -38.47 -12.32
N LYS A 27 -15.37 -37.97 -11.45
CA LYS A 27 -16.40 -38.81 -10.82
C LYS A 27 -17.37 -39.42 -11.84
N SER A 28 -17.64 -38.72 -12.95
CA SER A 28 -18.50 -39.19 -14.04
C SER A 28 -17.77 -40.19 -14.95
N ASN A 29 -16.59 -39.85 -15.46
CA ASN A 29 -15.91 -40.62 -16.51
C ASN A 29 -14.81 -41.57 -16.00
N ARG A 30 -14.35 -41.44 -14.76
CA ARG A 30 -13.27 -42.21 -14.10
C ARG A 30 -11.95 -42.30 -14.88
N GLU A 31 -11.69 -41.43 -15.86
CA GLU A 31 -10.46 -41.42 -16.63
C GLU A 31 -9.29 -40.86 -15.81
N ARG A 32 -8.12 -41.48 -15.96
CA ARG A 32 -6.88 -41.09 -15.24
C ARG A 32 -6.45 -39.67 -15.60
N PHE A 33 -6.77 -39.19 -16.79
CA PHE A 33 -6.47 -37.83 -17.26
C PHE A 33 -7.06 -36.76 -16.33
N TRP A 34 -8.34 -36.88 -15.94
CA TRP A 34 -9.01 -35.92 -15.07
C TRP A 34 -8.46 -35.90 -13.65
N ARG A 35 -8.03 -37.06 -13.16
CA ARG A 35 -7.34 -37.17 -11.87
C ARG A 35 -6.02 -36.39 -11.85
N ASN A 36 -5.22 -36.50 -12.91
CA ASN A 36 -3.97 -35.78 -13.05
C ASN A 36 -4.23 -34.26 -13.19
N GLY A 37 -5.32 -33.86 -13.86
CA GLY A 37 -5.74 -32.48 -13.98
C GLY A 37 -6.00 -31.81 -12.63
N ILE A 38 -6.57 -32.53 -11.65
CA ILE A 38 -6.78 -32.01 -10.29
C ILE A 38 -5.44 -31.61 -9.64
N PHE A 39 -4.43 -32.51 -9.73
CA PHE A 39 -3.12 -32.22 -9.13
C PHE A 39 -2.42 -31.03 -9.80
N VAL A 40 -2.54 -30.90 -11.12
CA VAL A 40 -2.00 -29.76 -11.86
C VAL A 40 -2.67 -28.45 -11.41
N MET A 41 -4.00 -28.41 -11.30
CA MET A 41 -4.74 -27.22 -10.89
C MET A 41 -4.45 -26.83 -9.43
N LEU A 42 -4.34 -27.82 -8.52
CA LEU A 42 -3.94 -27.57 -7.14
C LEU A 42 -2.49 -27.06 -7.06
N GLY A 43 -1.59 -27.63 -7.86
CA GLY A 43 -0.20 -27.15 -7.94
C GLY A 43 -0.13 -25.69 -8.44
N LEU A 44 -0.90 -25.34 -9.48
CA LEU A 44 -0.98 -23.95 -9.97
C LEU A 44 -1.56 -23.00 -8.91
N ALA A 45 -2.64 -23.39 -8.24
CA ALA A 45 -3.21 -22.59 -7.15
C ALA A 45 -2.19 -22.37 -6.02
N GLY A 46 -1.41 -23.40 -5.65
CA GLY A 46 -0.33 -23.31 -4.68
C GLY A 46 0.80 -22.38 -5.14
N CYS A 47 1.20 -22.45 -6.42
CA CYS A 47 2.19 -21.54 -6.98
C CYS A 47 1.71 -20.08 -6.96
N PHE A 48 0.47 -19.80 -7.36
CA PHE A 48 -0.09 -18.44 -7.29
C PHE A 48 -0.15 -17.94 -5.85
N TRP A 49 -0.56 -18.79 -4.91
CA TRP A 49 -0.56 -18.42 -3.49
C TRP A 49 0.85 -18.13 -2.96
N LEU A 50 1.85 -18.93 -3.33
CA LEU A 50 3.24 -18.68 -2.95
C LEU A 50 3.76 -17.35 -3.51
N VAL A 51 3.45 -17.05 -4.78
CA VAL A 51 3.82 -15.76 -5.39
C VAL A 51 3.18 -14.61 -4.63
N ASP A 52 1.90 -14.72 -4.26
CA ASP A 52 1.18 -13.70 -3.50
C ASP A 52 1.79 -13.46 -2.12
N VAL A 53 2.16 -14.53 -1.42
CA VAL A 53 2.80 -14.43 -0.08
C VAL A 53 4.23 -13.90 -0.14
N LEU A 54 4.98 -14.23 -1.21
CA LEU A 54 6.40 -13.87 -1.32
C LEU A 54 6.65 -12.52 -1.99
N VAL A 55 5.70 -12.04 -2.79
CA VAL A 55 5.84 -10.77 -3.53
C VAL A 55 4.94 -9.72 -2.89
N GLU A 56 5.55 -8.88 -2.07
CA GLU A 56 4.88 -7.67 -1.57
C GLU A 56 4.58 -6.76 -2.76
N SER A 57 3.31 -6.43 -2.95
CA SER A 57 2.91 -5.52 -4.02
C SER A 57 3.34 -4.08 -3.71
N ASP A 58 3.65 -3.29 -4.75
CA ASP A 58 3.97 -1.86 -4.60
C ASP A 58 2.89 -1.12 -3.78
N ARG A 59 1.65 -1.54 -3.90
CA ARG A 59 0.52 -0.98 -3.13
C ARG A 59 0.65 -1.27 -1.64
N GLU A 60 0.94 -2.52 -1.26
CA GLU A 60 1.10 -2.92 0.14
C GLU A 60 2.30 -2.22 0.77
N HIS A 61 3.41 -2.15 0.05
CA HIS A 61 4.59 -1.41 0.48
C HIS A 61 4.29 0.06 0.76
N LEU A 62 3.59 0.74 -0.15
CA LEU A 62 3.19 2.13 0.03
C LEU A 62 2.18 2.30 1.17
N GLN A 63 1.22 1.39 1.34
CA GLN A 63 0.27 1.41 2.46
C GLN A 63 0.96 1.19 3.80
N ALA A 64 1.87 0.23 3.89
CA ALA A 64 2.67 -0.02 5.09
C ALA A 64 3.55 1.18 5.44
N THR A 65 4.17 1.81 4.44
CA THR A 65 4.96 3.03 4.61
C THR A 65 4.10 4.18 5.12
N ALA A 66 2.91 4.38 4.56
CA ALA A 66 1.97 5.40 5.02
C ALA A 66 1.52 5.18 6.47
N ALA A 67 1.16 3.95 6.81
CA ALA A 67 0.77 3.59 8.17
C ALA A 67 1.91 3.85 9.17
N LYS A 68 3.14 3.50 8.79
CA LYS A 68 4.34 3.74 9.59
C LYS A 68 4.61 5.23 9.79
N ILE A 69 4.52 6.05 8.73
CA ILE A 69 4.69 7.50 8.81
C ILE A 69 3.67 8.11 9.78
N VAL A 70 2.41 7.69 9.72
CA VAL A 70 1.36 8.20 10.62
C VAL A 70 1.60 7.76 12.07
N ALA A 71 2.01 6.51 12.29
CA ALA A 71 2.33 6.01 13.64
C ALA A 71 3.56 6.72 14.25
N GLU A 72 4.58 7.03 13.45
CA GLU A 72 5.74 7.81 13.86
C GLU A 72 5.35 9.28 14.17
N ALA A 73 4.48 9.87 13.35
CA ALA A 73 3.98 11.21 13.56
C ALA A 73 3.17 11.32 14.88
N ASP A 74 2.42 10.29 15.26
CA ASP A 74 1.73 10.23 16.55
C ASP A 74 2.72 10.25 17.72
N GLN A 75 3.89 9.64 17.54
CA GLN A 75 5.02 9.70 18.49
C GLN A 75 5.86 10.98 18.37
N ARG A 76 5.46 11.95 17.57
CA ARG A 76 6.19 13.20 17.25
C ARG A 76 7.54 12.96 16.58
N LYS A 77 7.67 11.90 15.82
CA LYS A 77 8.86 11.51 15.06
C LYS A 77 8.52 11.40 13.57
N LEU A 78 9.52 11.61 12.69
CA LEU A 78 9.32 11.56 11.25
C LEU A 78 10.45 10.85 10.49
N PRO A 79 11.16 9.85 11.03
CA PRO A 79 12.32 9.28 10.35
C PRO A 79 11.95 8.63 9.03
N THR A 80 10.87 7.84 8.98
CA THR A 80 10.41 7.18 7.74
C THR A 80 9.94 8.21 6.71
N PHE A 81 9.21 9.24 7.11
CA PHE A 81 8.79 10.31 6.23
C PHE A 81 9.99 11.04 5.61
N ILE A 82 11.00 11.42 6.42
CA ILE A 82 12.22 12.10 5.97
C ILE A 82 13.01 11.23 4.98
N ALA A 83 13.12 9.92 5.26
CA ALA A 83 13.78 8.96 4.38
C ALA A 83 13.04 8.75 3.06
N SER A 84 11.71 8.87 3.07
CA SER A 84 10.87 8.70 1.88
C SER A 84 10.89 9.91 0.94
N ILE A 85 11.41 11.07 1.36
CA ILE A 85 11.48 12.26 0.48
C ILE A 85 12.71 12.15 -0.41
N ASP A 86 12.50 12.29 -1.73
CA ASP A 86 13.62 12.32 -2.69
C ASP A 86 14.62 13.46 -2.42
N THR A 87 15.87 13.24 -2.78
CA THR A 87 16.93 14.25 -2.65
C THR A 87 16.70 15.45 -3.55
N GLY A 88 16.08 15.24 -4.71
CA GLY A 88 15.71 16.26 -5.69
C GLY A 88 14.37 16.94 -5.46
N TYR A 89 13.73 16.71 -4.30
CA TYR A 89 12.41 17.28 -3.99
C TYR A 89 12.36 18.81 -4.17
N ARG A 90 11.38 19.27 -4.98
CA ARG A 90 11.10 20.68 -5.27
C ARG A 90 9.61 20.97 -5.15
N GLY A 91 9.02 20.63 -4.02
CA GLY A 91 7.60 20.86 -3.77
C GLY A 91 7.27 22.22 -3.16
N TYR A 92 6.16 22.28 -2.46
CA TYR A 92 5.55 23.49 -1.88
C TYR A 92 6.51 24.41 -1.11
N CYS A 93 7.56 23.88 -0.50
CA CYS A 93 8.55 24.63 0.29
C CYS A 93 9.88 24.85 -0.43
N SER A 94 9.93 24.74 -1.73
CA SER A 94 11.09 24.95 -2.62
C SER A 94 12.28 23.99 -2.39
N LYS A 95 12.55 23.53 -1.16
CA LYS A 95 13.65 22.62 -0.83
C LYS A 95 13.24 21.61 0.22
N LYS A 96 13.74 20.37 0.08
CA LYS A 96 13.55 19.26 1.03
C LYS A 96 13.74 19.69 2.49
N LYS A 97 14.81 20.42 2.80
CA LYS A 97 15.12 20.89 4.16
C LYS A 97 14.02 21.74 4.78
N ASN A 98 13.49 22.68 4.00
CA ASN A 98 12.42 23.58 4.48
C ASN A 98 11.13 22.81 4.73
N PHE A 99 10.81 21.85 3.87
CA PHE A 99 9.63 20.98 4.03
C PHE A 99 9.73 20.12 5.28
N ILE A 100 10.91 19.52 5.53
CA ILE A 100 11.16 18.72 6.74
C ILE A 100 11.03 19.60 7.99
N ASN A 101 11.65 20.78 8.02
CA ASN A 101 11.57 21.68 9.17
C ASN A 101 10.12 22.07 9.46
N GLN A 102 9.35 22.48 8.44
CA GLN A 102 7.93 22.80 8.64
C GLN A 102 7.12 21.62 9.16
N ALA A 103 7.36 20.41 8.65
CA ALA A 103 6.67 19.21 9.14
C ALA A 103 7.03 18.92 10.60
N GLN A 104 8.29 19.05 10.97
CA GLN A 104 8.76 18.88 12.35
C GLN A 104 8.16 19.92 13.30
N ASP A 105 8.17 21.20 12.91
CA ASP A 105 7.61 22.28 13.71
C ASP A 105 6.11 22.08 13.98
N LYS A 106 5.37 21.64 12.96
CA LYS A 106 3.94 21.35 13.10
C LYS A 106 3.67 20.22 14.08
N ILE A 107 4.43 19.12 14.00
CA ILE A 107 4.25 17.95 14.87
C ILE A 107 4.76 18.20 16.27
N GLN A 108 5.82 19.01 16.42
CA GLN A 108 6.37 19.37 17.73
C GLN A 108 5.58 20.48 18.42
N SER A 109 4.66 21.14 17.72
CA SER A 109 3.86 22.21 18.30
C SER A 109 3.05 21.71 19.51
N GLU A 110 2.85 22.57 20.49
CA GLU A 110 2.05 22.27 21.70
C GLU A 110 0.58 21.97 21.36
N LEU A 111 0.10 22.49 20.23
CA LEU A 111 -1.26 22.27 19.75
C LEU A 111 -1.47 20.84 19.24
N PHE A 112 -0.42 20.13 18.79
CA PHE A 112 -0.51 18.77 18.30
C PHE A 112 -0.71 17.79 19.46
N LYS A 113 -1.79 17.01 19.41
CA LYS A 113 -2.12 16.01 20.43
C LYS A 113 -1.87 14.58 19.92
N SER A 114 -2.45 14.24 18.78
CA SER A 114 -2.39 12.90 18.20
C SER A 114 -2.71 12.93 16.72
N VAL A 115 -2.32 11.88 16.00
CA VAL A 115 -2.75 11.66 14.62
C VAL A 115 -3.14 10.19 14.41
N ALA A 116 -4.22 9.96 13.69
CA ALA A 116 -4.68 8.62 13.36
C ALA A 116 -5.03 8.53 11.86
N LEU A 117 -4.58 7.47 11.20
CA LEU A 117 -4.95 7.16 9.82
C LEU A 117 -6.40 6.70 9.76
N LYS A 118 -7.22 7.36 8.95
CA LYS A 118 -8.62 7.00 8.71
C LYS A 118 -8.83 6.33 7.36
N GLY A 119 -8.00 6.66 6.38
CA GLY A 119 -8.05 6.07 5.06
C GLY A 119 -6.78 6.34 4.26
N CYS A 120 -6.46 5.42 3.37
CA CYS A 120 -5.37 5.54 2.41
C CYS A 120 -5.86 5.04 1.07
N THR A 121 -5.83 5.89 0.06
CA THR A 121 -6.17 5.53 -1.32
C THR A 121 -4.95 5.77 -2.19
N ILE A 122 -4.54 4.77 -2.97
CA ILE A 122 -3.39 4.84 -3.85
C ILE A 122 -3.88 4.64 -5.28
N THR A 123 -3.52 5.59 -6.14
CA THR A 123 -3.82 5.55 -7.58
C THR A 123 -2.50 5.56 -8.34
N PHE A 124 -2.18 4.45 -9.00
CA PHE A 124 -1.01 4.34 -9.85
C PHE A 124 -1.25 4.99 -11.22
N ARG A 125 -0.19 5.52 -11.82
CA ARG A 125 -0.17 6.12 -13.15
C ARG A 125 0.86 5.40 -14.02
N GLU A 126 0.74 5.54 -15.34
CA GLU A 126 1.57 4.83 -16.32
C GLU A 126 3.06 5.22 -16.31
N ASP A 127 3.40 6.37 -15.72
CA ASP A 127 4.75 6.95 -15.69
C ASP A 127 5.58 6.52 -14.45
N ASN A 128 5.28 5.37 -13.85
CA ASN A 128 5.88 4.93 -12.59
C ASN A 128 5.67 5.93 -11.44
N THR A 129 4.56 6.64 -11.46
CA THR A 129 4.16 7.52 -10.38
C THR A 129 2.88 7.01 -9.69
N ALA A 130 2.70 7.38 -8.44
CA ALA A 130 1.50 7.09 -7.68
C ALA A 130 1.04 8.33 -6.92
N LEU A 131 -0.26 8.57 -6.94
CA LEU A 131 -0.92 9.56 -6.07
C LEU A 131 -1.48 8.82 -4.87
N MET A 132 -0.97 9.15 -3.69
CA MET A 132 -1.46 8.63 -2.42
C MET A 132 -2.24 9.71 -1.71
N LYS A 133 -3.52 9.46 -1.48
CA LYS A 133 -4.40 10.32 -0.70
C LYS A 133 -4.58 9.72 0.69
N LEU A 134 -4.04 10.40 1.69
CA LEU A 134 -4.16 10.06 3.09
C LEU A 134 -5.28 10.87 3.74
N VAL A 135 -6.18 10.21 4.43
CA VAL A 135 -7.18 10.84 5.28
C VAL A 135 -6.76 10.60 6.72
N VAL A 136 -6.31 11.64 7.40
CA VAL A 136 -5.85 11.57 8.78
C VAL A 136 -6.72 12.40 9.69
N GLN A 137 -6.93 11.91 10.91
CA GLN A 137 -7.59 12.67 11.97
C GLN A 137 -6.52 13.20 12.91
N VAL A 138 -6.43 14.52 13.01
CA VAL A 138 -5.46 15.21 13.86
C VAL A 138 -6.18 15.71 15.12
N GLY A 139 -5.74 15.24 16.27
CA GLY A 139 -6.18 15.75 17.57
C GLY A 139 -5.46 17.07 17.89
N VAL A 140 -6.20 18.10 18.22
CA VAL A 140 -5.66 19.42 18.58
C VAL A 140 -6.03 19.76 20.03
N ARG A 141 -5.06 20.25 20.82
CA ARG A 141 -5.32 20.72 22.19
C ARG A 141 -6.16 21.99 22.13
N GLY A 142 -7.17 22.09 23.00
CA GLY A 142 -8.03 23.26 23.08
C GLY A 142 -9.20 23.28 22.10
N ALA A 143 -9.40 22.26 21.30
CA ALA A 143 -10.61 22.12 20.49
C ALA A 143 -11.82 21.91 21.42
N LEU A 144 -12.76 22.85 21.41
CA LEU A 144 -13.96 22.90 22.26
C LEU A 144 -14.84 21.65 22.23
N THR A 145 -14.68 20.80 21.22
CA THR A 145 -15.51 19.61 21.00
C THR A 145 -14.82 18.28 21.28
N GLY A 146 -13.52 18.27 21.63
CA GLY A 146 -12.74 17.03 21.77
C GLY A 146 -12.63 16.21 20.47
N ARG A 147 -13.24 16.65 19.38
CA ARG A 147 -13.19 16.01 18.05
C ARG A 147 -11.97 16.52 17.30
N GLY A 148 -11.11 15.61 16.84
CA GLY A 148 -9.99 15.95 15.98
C GLY A 148 -10.44 16.49 14.61
N VAL A 149 -9.58 17.25 13.96
CA VAL A 149 -9.79 17.76 12.60
C VAL A 149 -9.39 16.67 11.60
N THR A 150 -10.27 16.37 10.65
CA THR A 150 -9.93 15.47 9.53
C THR A 150 -9.23 16.27 8.45
N VAL A 151 -8.04 15.83 8.07
CA VAL A 151 -7.21 16.45 7.03
C VAL A 151 -6.96 15.43 5.93
N SER A 152 -7.10 15.87 4.67
CA SER A 152 -6.68 15.09 3.51
C SER A 152 -5.32 15.58 3.03
N ILE A 153 -4.39 14.68 2.86
CA ILE A 153 -3.01 14.95 2.42
C ILE A 153 -2.78 14.16 1.13
N ASP A 154 -2.41 14.84 0.07
CA ASP A 154 -2.05 14.24 -1.20
C ASP A 154 -0.52 14.17 -1.32
N LEU A 155 0.00 12.95 -1.46
CA LEU A 155 1.43 12.69 -1.61
C LEU A 155 1.70 12.10 -3.00
N HIS A 156 2.63 12.70 -3.71
CA HIS A 156 3.07 12.23 -5.03
C HIS A 156 4.32 11.39 -4.88
N TRP A 157 4.22 10.12 -5.27
CA TRP A 157 5.30 9.15 -5.21
C TRP A 157 5.80 8.82 -6.60
N LYS A 158 7.10 8.56 -6.72
CA LYS A 158 7.73 8.10 -7.94
C LYS A 158 8.61 6.89 -7.65
N LYS A 159 8.52 5.87 -8.51
CA LYS A 159 9.39 4.69 -8.47
C LYS A 159 10.69 5.01 -9.20
N PHE A 160 11.80 4.82 -8.54
CA PHE A 160 13.13 5.07 -9.08
C PHE A 160 13.75 3.79 -9.66
N ALA A 161 14.85 3.91 -10.39
CA ALA A 161 15.53 2.79 -11.02
C ALA A 161 16.06 1.72 -10.02
N ASP A 162 16.26 2.10 -8.76
CA ASP A 162 16.60 1.21 -7.66
C ASP A 162 15.42 0.42 -7.10
N GLY A 163 14.23 0.58 -7.70
CA GLY A 163 12.98 -0.04 -7.26
C GLY A 163 12.31 0.67 -6.08
N GLY A 164 12.97 1.65 -5.46
CA GLY A 164 12.46 2.38 -4.31
C GLY A 164 11.42 3.45 -4.67
N TRP A 165 10.35 3.54 -3.88
CA TRP A 165 9.36 4.59 -3.97
C TRP A 165 9.75 5.80 -3.13
N ARG A 166 9.73 7.01 -3.71
CA ARG A 166 10.05 8.25 -2.98
C ARG A 166 9.05 9.35 -3.30
N ILE A 167 8.82 10.22 -2.32
CA ILE A 167 8.01 11.43 -2.48
C ILE A 167 8.84 12.45 -3.27
N TYR A 168 8.34 12.85 -4.44
CA TYR A 168 9.10 13.70 -5.36
C TYR A 168 8.47 15.08 -5.59
N PHE A 169 7.23 15.31 -5.10
CA PHE A 169 6.46 16.52 -5.37
C PHE A 169 5.74 17.01 -4.13
#